data_329b574ed98ab0c6b538bbbf4aacbfbe
#
_entry.id   329b574ed98ab0c6b538bbbf4aacbfbe
#
_cell.length_a   1.000
_cell.length_b   1.000
_cell.length_c   1.000
_cell.angle_alpha   90.00
_cell.angle_beta   90.00
_cell.angle_gamma   90.00
#
_symmetry.space_group_name_H-M   'P 1'
#
loop_
_entity.id
_entity.type
_entity.pdbx_description
1 polymer ?
#
loop_
_entity_poly.entity_id
_entity_poly.type
_entity_poly.pdbx_seq_one_letter_code
_entity_poly.pdbx_strand_id
1 'polypeptide(L)'
;HNRAWREQFQGVDGRASSGSKGNVGSAIEVAQRVGAAVDLMDDAWWGGSIPPATPEHSAGFLVSERSMPFSIIVDPAGRRFANESESYVDLGHHMLEHATTVPGTCWMIADARHARRYLRSYAMDPRAVKAMTEAGIMVKAPTLAELASRIGVDPAGLRATVETFNGYARSGIDQEFGRGNSAYDRYYGDPLVRPNPNLGPLEKGPFTAVQVVPGDLGTKGGVVTDEYARALREDGSVIEGLYAGGNNSASVMGRTYPGPGSTLGPAAVFGYLAAKHAVGVPVTA
;
A
#
# COMPACT_ATOMS: atom_id res chain seq x y z
N HIS A 1 -2.40 -14.86 4.30
CA HIS A 1 -2.66 -14.83 5.75
C HIS A 1 -1.96 -15.97 6.53
N ASN A 2 -0.94 -16.64 5.95
CA ASN A 2 -0.08 -17.55 6.69
C ASN A 2 0.90 -16.73 7.54
N ARG A 3 0.60 -16.57 8.83
CA ARG A 3 1.38 -15.73 9.74
C ARG A 3 2.83 -16.18 9.83
N ALA A 4 3.08 -17.48 9.93
CA ALA A 4 4.45 -18.02 10.03
C ALA A 4 5.30 -17.66 8.80
N TRP A 5 4.71 -17.76 7.59
CA TRP A 5 5.41 -17.36 6.37
C TRP A 5 5.59 -15.84 6.27
N ARG A 6 4.61 -15.06 6.72
CA ARG A 6 4.72 -13.59 6.75
C ARG A 6 5.84 -13.14 7.68
N GLU A 7 5.93 -13.72 8.85
CA GLU A 7 7.02 -13.45 9.80
C GLU A 7 8.38 -13.93 9.26
N GLN A 8 8.44 -15.13 8.69
CA GLN A 8 9.67 -15.73 8.15
C GLN A 8 10.23 -14.97 6.97
N PHE A 9 9.42 -14.66 5.96
CA PHE A 9 9.89 -14.09 4.70
C PHE A 9 9.85 -12.56 4.67
N GLN A 10 8.93 -11.94 5.37
CA GLN A 10 8.63 -10.51 5.23
C GLN A 10 8.80 -9.73 6.55
N GLY A 11 9.04 -10.40 7.66
CA GLY A 11 9.23 -9.74 8.96
C GLY A 11 7.98 -9.07 9.54
N VAL A 12 6.77 -9.37 9.00
CA VAL A 12 5.49 -8.80 9.45
C VAL A 12 4.51 -9.88 9.87
N ASP A 13 3.53 -9.55 10.71
CA ASP A 13 2.51 -10.50 11.15
C ASP A 13 1.32 -10.66 10.19
N GLY A 14 1.24 -9.83 9.15
CA GLY A 14 0.20 -9.87 8.12
C GLY A 14 -1.17 -9.37 8.55
N ARG A 15 -1.33 -8.82 9.76
CA ARG A 15 -2.63 -8.28 10.24
C ARG A 15 -3.15 -7.10 9.42
N ALA A 16 -2.24 -6.31 8.84
CA ALA A 16 -2.59 -5.18 7.99
C ALA A 16 -2.80 -5.56 6.50
N SER A 17 -2.88 -6.85 6.19
CA SER A 17 -3.20 -7.31 4.83
C SER A 17 -4.70 -7.16 4.54
N SER A 18 -5.00 -6.58 3.38
CA SER A 18 -6.35 -6.51 2.79
C SER A 18 -6.62 -7.67 1.81
N GLY A 19 -5.71 -8.64 1.71
CA GLY A 19 -5.89 -9.85 0.92
C GLY A 19 -6.99 -10.76 1.47
N SER A 20 -7.43 -11.73 0.67
CA SER A 20 -8.40 -12.74 1.13
C SER A 20 -7.84 -13.59 2.27
N LYS A 21 -8.61 -13.75 3.36
CA LYS A 21 -8.20 -14.57 4.52
C LYS A 21 -7.91 -16.04 4.17
N GLY A 22 -8.45 -16.55 3.06
CA GLY A 22 -8.17 -17.89 2.54
C GLY A 22 -6.82 -18.02 1.81
N ASN A 23 -6.14 -16.93 1.52
CA ASN A 23 -4.83 -16.96 0.87
C ASN A 23 -3.74 -17.26 1.91
N VAL A 24 -3.45 -18.53 2.11
CA VAL A 24 -2.48 -19.02 3.12
C VAL A 24 -1.23 -19.67 2.51
N GLY A 25 -1.08 -19.65 1.17
CA GLY A 25 0.09 -20.16 0.46
C GLY A 25 0.06 -21.64 0.13
N SER A 26 -1.07 -22.34 0.33
CA SER A 26 -1.19 -23.80 0.14
C SER A 26 -0.75 -24.26 -1.26
N ALA A 27 -1.10 -23.52 -2.33
CA ALA A 27 -0.71 -23.88 -3.68
C ALA A 27 0.81 -23.76 -3.90
N ILE A 28 1.45 -22.74 -3.34
CA ILE A 28 2.89 -22.56 -3.39
C ILE A 28 3.59 -23.70 -2.63
N GLU A 29 3.09 -24.05 -1.44
CA GLU A 29 3.62 -25.17 -0.64
C GLU A 29 3.57 -26.49 -1.40
N VAL A 30 2.43 -26.79 -2.06
CA VAL A 30 2.30 -28.01 -2.87
C VAL A 30 3.27 -28.00 -4.04
N ALA A 31 3.45 -26.87 -4.73
CA ALA A 31 4.41 -26.75 -5.82
C ALA A 31 5.86 -26.97 -5.34
N GLN A 32 6.24 -26.40 -4.19
CA GLN A 32 7.56 -26.61 -3.60
C GLN A 32 7.82 -28.10 -3.26
N ARG A 33 6.81 -28.84 -2.78
CA ARG A 33 6.93 -30.28 -2.48
C ARG A 33 7.27 -31.14 -3.72
N VAL A 34 6.92 -30.67 -4.92
CA VAL A 34 7.30 -31.36 -6.18
C VAL A 34 8.53 -30.72 -6.85
N GLY A 35 9.24 -29.84 -6.13
CA GLY A 35 10.52 -29.26 -6.52
C GLY A 35 10.43 -27.94 -7.29
N ALA A 36 9.32 -27.23 -7.22
CA ALA A 36 9.21 -25.91 -7.84
C ALA A 36 10.08 -24.88 -7.08
N ALA A 37 10.82 -24.09 -7.84
CA ALA A 37 11.52 -22.91 -7.35
C ALA A 37 10.51 -21.81 -6.98
N VAL A 38 10.85 -20.99 -6.00
CA VAL A 38 10.07 -19.81 -5.60
C VAL A 38 10.93 -18.56 -5.58
N ASP A 39 10.34 -17.41 -5.88
CA ASP A 39 11.02 -16.12 -5.84
C ASP A 39 10.11 -15.04 -5.24
N LEU A 40 10.68 -13.87 -4.91
CA LEU A 40 10.01 -12.70 -4.35
C LEU A 40 9.19 -12.97 -3.06
N MET A 41 9.53 -14.04 -2.32
CA MET A 41 8.79 -14.43 -1.11
C MET A 41 8.84 -13.35 -0.02
N ASP A 42 9.87 -12.51 -0.04
CA ASP A 42 10.09 -11.39 0.88
C ASP A 42 9.29 -10.13 0.48
N ASP A 43 8.62 -10.13 -0.69
CA ASP A 43 7.91 -8.96 -1.20
C ASP A 43 6.38 -9.13 -1.27
N ALA A 44 5.68 -8.00 -1.27
CA ALA A 44 4.22 -7.95 -1.36
C ALA A 44 3.78 -6.72 -2.16
N TRP A 45 2.49 -6.65 -2.48
CA TRP A 45 1.83 -5.43 -2.96
C TRP A 45 1.66 -4.47 -1.77
N TRP A 46 2.82 -4.01 -1.24
CA TRP A 46 2.90 -3.15 -0.07
C TRP A 46 2.19 -1.82 -0.27
N GLY A 47 1.77 -1.20 0.82
CA GLY A 47 1.26 0.16 0.81
C GLY A 47 0.80 0.61 2.19
N GLY A 48 0.44 1.88 2.29
CA GLY A 48 -0.11 2.42 3.52
C GLY A 48 -1.51 1.84 3.80
N SER A 49 -1.69 1.28 4.98
CA SER A 49 -2.96 0.71 5.43
C SER A 49 -3.38 1.28 6.77
N ILE A 50 -4.68 1.44 6.98
CA ILE A 50 -5.27 1.69 8.29
C ILE A 50 -5.35 0.34 9.00
N PRO A 51 -4.76 0.18 10.20
CA PRO A 51 -4.82 -1.08 10.92
C PRO A 51 -6.27 -1.45 11.28
N PRO A 52 -6.59 -2.75 11.41
CA PRO A 52 -7.93 -3.17 11.83
C PRO A 52 -8.20 -2.72 13.26
N ALA A 53 -9.38 -2.13 13.50
CA ALA A 53 -9.79 -1.67 14.83
C ALA A 53 -10.09 -2.82 15.79
N THR A 54 -10.52 -3.97 15.27
CA THR A 54 -10.72 -5.21 16.02
C THR A 54 -10.29 -6.40 15.15
N PRO A 55 -10.11 -7.61 15.71
CA PRO A 55 -9.73 -8.79 14.93
C PRO A 55 -10.72 -9.16 13.81
N GLU A 56 -11.98 -8.77 13.94
CA GLU A 56 -13.03 -9.05 12.96
C GLU A 56 -13.01 -8.07 11.78
N HIS A 57 -12.46 -6.87 11.99
CA HIS A 57 -12.33 -5.87 10.92
C HIS A 57 -11.17 -6.22 9.98
N SER A 58 -11.33 -5.87 8.74
CA SER A 58 -10.24 -5.89 7.76
C SER A 58 -9.46 -4.58 7.84
N ALA A 59 -8.17 -4.63 7.52
CA ALA A 59 -7.36 -3.44 7.31
C ALA A 59 -7.92 -2.61 6.15
N GLY A 60 -7.79 -1.30 6.24
CA GLY A 60 -8.19 -0.38 5.19
C GLY A 60 -7.00 0.03 4.34
N PHE A 61 -6.87 -0.46 3.10
CA PHE A 61 -5.77 -0.10 2.23
C PHE A 61 -6.00 1.27 1.58
N LEU A 62 -5.06 2.20 1.79
CA LEU A 62 -5.12 3.58 1.28
C LEU A 62 -4.60 3.63 -0.16
N VAL A 63 -5.48 3.53 -1.15
CA VAL A 63 -5.08 3.61 -2.57
C VAL A 63 -5.00 5.05 -3.03
N SER A 64 -6.12 5.77 -3.02
CA SER A 64 -6.25 7.14 -3.53
C SER A 64 -6.26 8.17 -2.42
N GLU A 65 -6.78 7.85 -1.25
CA GLU A 65 -7.03 8.80 -0.16
C GLU A 65 -5.76 9.54 0.26
N ARG A 66 -4.63 8.82 0.33
CA ARG A 66 -3.31 9.39 0.67
C ARG A 66 -2.77 10.34 -0.40
N SER A 67 -3.18 10.14 -1.66
CA SER A 67 -2.72 10.93 -2.82
C SER A 67 -3.52 12.22 -3.00
N MET A 68 -4.72 12.29 -2.39
CA MET A 68 -5.60 13.46 -2.49
C MET A 68 -5.03 14.67 -1.74
N PRO A 69 -5.34 15.90 -2.18
CA PRO A 69 -4.83 17.12 -1.56
C PRO A 69 -5.36 17.33 -0.13
N PHE A 70 -4.72 18.20 0.63
CA PHE A 70 -5.05 18.59 2.01
C PHE A 70 -4.75 17.50 3.05
N SER A 71 -3.77 16.64 2.78
CA SER A 71 -3.25 15.63 3.72
C SER A 71 -1.76 15.40 3.51
N ILE A 72 -1.09 14.92 4.57
CA ILE A 72 0.30 14.46 4.57
C ILE A 72 0.40 13.21 5.44
N ILE A 73 1.44 12.39 5.25
CA ILE A 73 1.81 11.32 6.17
C ILE A 73 3.06 11.75 6.93
N VAL A 74 3.04 11.61 8.25
CA VAL A 74 4.15 11.99 9.13
C VAL A 74 4.53 10.85 10.08
N ASP A 75 5.79 10.85 10.48
CA ASP A 75 6.38 10.01 11.51
C ASP A 75 6.16 10.59 12.93
N PRO A 76 6.64 9.93 14.01
CA PRO A 76 6.54 10.43 15.38
C PRO A 76 7.21 11.79 15.62
N ALA A 77 8.22 12.16 14.82
CA ALA A 77 8.85 13.49 14.88
C ALA A 77 8.06 14.57 14.13
N GLY A 78 6.91 14.22 13.56
CA GLY A 78 6.07 15.12 12.76
C GLY A 78 6.62 15.43 11.38
N ARG A 79 7.51 14.61 10.84
CA ARG A 79 8.18 14.82 9.54
C ARG A 79 7.59 13.90 8.48
N ARG A 80 7.49 14.42 7.25
CA ARG A 80 7.25 13.59 6.06
C ARG A 80 8.51 12.76 5.77
N PHE A 81 8.34 11.62 5.13
CA PHE A 81 9.44 10.71 4.79
C PHE A 81 9.34 10.10 3.38
N ALA A 82 8.26 10.37 2.66
CA ALA A 82 8.02 9.87 1.31
C ALA A 82 7.04 10.77 0.54
N ASN A 83 6.89 10.53 -0.76
CA ASN A 83 5.83 11.09 -1.58
C ASN A 83 4.52 10.32 -1.34
N GLU A 84 3.57 10.92 -0.67
CA GLU A 84 2.30 10.27 -0.36
C GLU A 84 1.48 9.88 -1.61
N SER A 85 1.81 10.46 -2.77
CA SER A 85 1.11 10.18 -4.02
C SER A 85 1.81 9.19 -4.94
N GLU A 86 3.03 8.77 -4.61
CA GLU A 86 3.76 7.78 -5.39
C GLU A 86 3.05 6.42 -5.48
N SER A 87 3.57 5.50 -6.27
CA SER A 87 3.11 4.11 -6.32
C SER A 87 2.92 3.56 -4.89
N TYR A 88 1.80 2.92 -4.63
CA TYR A 88 1.55 2.40 -3.28
C TYR A 88 2.60 1.36 -2.85
N VAL A 89 3.19 0.63 -3.81
CA VAL A 89 4.26 -0.33 -3.53
C VAL A 89 5.53 0.40 -3.10
N ASP A 90 5.88 1.49 -3.79
CA ASP A 90 7.05 2.30 -3.45
C ASP A 90 6.88 2.95 -2.08
N LEU A 91 5.71 3.55 -1.81
CA LEU A 91 5.38 4.05 -0.48
C LEU A 91 5.48 2.96 0.59
N GLY A 92 4.98 1.76 0.30
CA GLY A 92 5.05 0.63 1.22
C GLY A 92 6.49 0.23 1.54
N HIS A 93 7.36 0.17 0.54
CA HIS A 93 8.79 -0.06 0.73
C HIS A 93 9.44 1.05 1.55
N HIS A 94 9.18 2.34 1.24
CA HIS A 94 9.67 3.46 2.04
C HIS A 94 9.20 3.41 3.49
N MET A 95 7.94 3.01 3.74
CA MET A 95 7.43 2.83 5.10
C MET A 95 8.16 1.72 5.86
N LEU A 96 8.42 0.58 5.21
CA LEU A 96 9.17 -0.52 5.82
C LEU A 96 10.61 -0.11 6.13
N GLU A 97 11.29 0.54 5.19
CA GLU A 97 12.65 1.06 5.38
C GLU A 97 12.69 2.11 6.48
N HIS A 98 11.78 3.09 6.46
CA HIS A 98 11.70 4.14 7.48
C HIS A 98 11.49 3.58 8.88
N ALA A 99 10.65 2.54 9.03
CA ALA A 99 10.38 1.89 10.31
C ALA A 99 11.63 1.22 10.93
N THR A 100 12.65 0.90 10.14
CA THR A 100 13.93 0.35 10.66
C THR A 100 14.77 1.41 11.37
N THR A 101 14.64 2.66 11.00
CA THR A 101 15.44 3.79 11.52
C THR A 101 14.65 4.67 12.47
N VAL A 102 13.35 4.84 12.24
CA VAL A 102 12.44 5.64 13.04
C VAL A 102 11.26 4.77 13.51
N PRO A 103 11.42 4.07 14.65
CA PRO A 103 10.34 3.24 15.17
C PRO A 103 9.19 4.11 15.67
N GLY A 104 7.97 3.64 15.44
CA GLY A 104 6.76 4.29 15.95
C GLY A 104 5.63 4.33 14.94
N THR A 105 4.52 4.93 15.35
CA THR A 105 3.31 5.00 14.53
C THR A 105 3.36 6.19 13.57
N CYS A 106 3.20 5.93 12.28
CA CYS A 106 2.97 6.97 11.29
C CYS A 106 1.49 7.37 11.25
N TRP A 107 1.24 8.62 10.91
CA TRP A 107 -0.10 9.19 10.87
C TRP A 107 -0.36 9.94 9.57
N MET A 108 -1.47 9.65 8.92
CA MET A 108 -2.01 10.54 7.89
C MET A 108 -2.77 11.67 8.57
N ILE A 109 -2.27 12.89 8.42
CA ILE A 109 -2.89 14.11 8.93
C ILE A 109 -3.69 14.76 7.81
N ALA A 110 -4.97 14.99 8.06
CA ALA A 110 -5.91 15.53 7.10
C ALA A 110 -6.64 16.75 7.66
N ASP A 111 -6.83 17.79 6.84
CA ASP A 111 -7.71 18.89 7.20
C ASP A 111 -9.20 18.55 6.94
N ALA A 112 -10.11 19.43 7.36
CA ALA A 112 -11.55 19.21 7.24
C ALA A 112 -12.03 19.02 5.79
N ARG A 113 -11.33 19.59 4.80
CA ARG A 113 -11.68 19.43 3.37
C ARG A 113 -11.36 18.01 2.90
N HIS A 114 -10.18 17.50 3.24
CA HIS A 114 -9.78 16.14 2.93
C HIS A 114 -10.71 15.13 3.61
N ALA A 115 -10.87 15.24 4.92
CA ALA A 115 -11.71 14.32 5.69
C ALA A 115 -13.15 14.22 5.15
N ARG A 116 -13.72 15.36 4.72
CA ARG A 116 -15.08 15.40 4.19
C ARG A 116 -15.19 14.86 2.76
N ARG A 117 -14.15 15.07 1.92
CA ARG A 117 -14.23 14.75 0.48
C ARG A 117 -13.69 13.37 0.14
N TYR A 118 -12.61 12.95 0.77
CA TYR A 118 -11.80 11.82 0.29
C TYR A 118 -11.71 10.65 1.28
N LEU A 119 -11.88 10.87 2.59
CA LEU A 119 -11.98 9.78 3.58
C LEU A 119 -13.39 9.16 3.66
N ARG A 120 -14.24 9.40 2.67
CA ARG A 120 -15.64 8.98 2.73
C ARG A 120 -15.81 7.46 2.77
N SER A 121 -14.95 6.69 2.11
CA SER A 121 -14.99 5.23 2.12
C SER A 121 -14.86 4.66 3.53
N TYR A 122 -14.04 5.27 4.38
CA TYR A 122 -13.85 4.89 5.78
C TYR A 122 -14.84 5.57 6.74
N ALA A 123 -15.41 6.69 6.33
CA ALA A 123 -16.37 7.45 7.12
C ALA A 123 -17.85 7.05 6.83
N MET A 124 -18.10 6.19 5.85
CA MET A 124 -19.46 5.79 5.46
C MET A 124 -20.12 4.82 6.45
N ASP A 125 -19.34 4.04 7.19
CA ASP A 125 -19.87 3.21 8.28
C ASP A 125 -19.61 3.87 9.65
N PRO A 126 -20.64 4.42 10.31
CA PRO A 126 -20.50 5.01 11.63
C PRO A 126 -19.97 4.06 12.69
N ARG A 127 -20.21 2.74 12.54
CA ARG A 127 -19.72 1.71 13.47
C ARG A 127 -18.20 1.56 13.32
N ALA A 128 -17.70 1.52 12.10
CA ALA A 128 -16.26 1.48 11.82
C ALA A 128 -15.55 2.73 12.34
N VAL A 129 -16.12 3.92 12.10
CA VAL A 129 -15.59 5.19 12.63
C VAL A 129 -15.54 5.18 14.15
N LYS A 130 -16.60 4.70 14.81
CA LYS A 130 -16.65 4.56 16.28
C LYS A 130 -15.56 3.61 16.76
N ALA A 131 -15.46 2.43 16.19
CA ALA A 131 -14.44 1.43 16.56
C ALA A 131 -13.01 1.97 16.37
N MET A 132 -12.71 2.63 15.25
CA MET A 132 -11.40 3.27 15.02
C MET A 132 -11.10 4.38 16.03
N THR A 133 -12.12 5.15 16.44
CA THR A 133 -11.95 6.22 17.41
C THR A 133 -11.70 5.65 18.80
N GLU A 134 -12.46 4.64 19.22
CA GLU A 134 -12.30 3.96 20.51
C GLU A 134 -10.96 3.23 20.61
N ALA A 135 -10.46 2.69 19.49
CA ALA A 135 -9.14 2.05 19.41
C ALA A 135 -7.97 3.06 19.28
N GLY A 136 -8.24 4.37 19.21
CA GLY A 136 -7.22 5.38 19.01
C GLY A 136 -6.56 5.38 17.62
N ILE A 137 -7.15 4.69 16.65
CA ILE A 137 -6.67 4.64 15.25
C ILE A 137 -7.06 5.91 14.49
N MET A 138 -8.20 6.50 14.83
CA MET A 138 -8.66 7.77 14.29
C MET A 138 -8.83 8.78 15.43
N VAL A 139 -8.18 9.93 15.31
CA VAL A 139 -8.22 11.02 16.30
C VAL A 139 -8.59 12.33 15.61
N LYS A 140 -9.43 13.13 16.24
CA LYS A 140 -9.81 14.47 15.76
C LYS A 140 -9.49 15.52 16.80
N ALA A 141 -9.05 16.69 16.33
CA ALA A 141 -8.83 17.85 17.19
C ALA A 141 -9.09 19.16 16.40
N PRO A 142 -9.47 20.25 17.09
CA PRO A 142 -9.72 21.54 16.46
C PRO A 142 -8.46 22.18 15.86
N THR A 143 -7.27 21.92 16.45
CA THR A 143 -6.01 22.48 16.02
C THR A 143 -4.95 21.39 15.78
N LEU A 144 -3.93 21.70 14.96
CA LEU A 144 -2.79 20.79 14.72
C LEU A 144 -1.99 20.52 16.00
N ALA A 145 -1.79 21.54 16.85
CA ALA A 145 -1.05 21.38 18.11
C ALA A 145 -1.75 20.40 19.07
N GLU A 146 -3.07 20.53 19.20
CA GLU A 146 -3.87 19.61 20.01
C GLU A 146 -3.90 18.21 19.40
N LEU A 147 -4.01 18.12 18.06
CA LEU A 147 -3.96 16.83 17.36
C LEU A 147 -2.63 16.12 17.64
N ALA A 148 -1.50 16.82 17.44
CA ALA A 148 -0.16 16.28 17.68
C ALA A 148 0.00 15.75 19.10
N SER A 149 -0.44 16.52 20.09
CA SER A 149 -0.40 16.11 21.50
C SER A 149 -1.24 14.85 21.78
N ARG A 150 -2.42 14.72 21.15
CA ARG A 150 -3.31 13.56 21.33
C ARG A 150 -2.75 12.28 20.71
N ILE A 151 -2.00 12.39 19.62
CA ILE A 151 -1.47 11.23 18.89
C ILE A 151 0.01 10.94 19.19
N GLY A 152 0.64 11.70 20.11
CA GLY A 152 2.03 11.51 20.50
C GLY A 152 3.07 11.87 19.44
N VAL A 153 2.71 12.76 18.51
CA VAL A 153 3.63 13.33 17.49
C VAL A 153 4.22 14.62 18.03
N ASP A 154 5.51 14.92 17.71
CA ASP A 154 6.13 16.19 18.09
C ASP A 154 5.36 17.40 17.52
N PRO A 155 4.75 18.25 18.37
CA PRO A 155 3.97 19.39 17.90
C PRO A 155 4.80 20.45 17.16
N ALA A 156 6.08 20.60 17.51
CA ALA A 156 6.97 21.56 16.85
C ALA A 156 7.37 21.06 15.46
N GLY A 157 7.71 19.76 15.35
CA GLY A 157 8.01 19.11 14.09
C GLY A 157 6.81 19.14 13.15
N LEU A 158 5.62 18.74 13.61
CA LEU A 158 4.41 18.75 12.80
C LEU A 158 4.09 20.17 12.29
N ARG A 159 4.21 21.19 13.14
CA ARG A 159 3.98 22.59 12.73
C ARG A 159 4.94 23.00 11.62
N ALA A 160 6.26 22.77 11.79
CA ALA A 160 7.26 23.11 10.79
C ALA A 160 7.01 22.41 9.46
N THR A 161 6.68 21.11 9.51
CA THR A 161 6.34 20.30 8.33
C THR A 161 5.11 20.86 7.60
N VAL A 162 4.05 21.19 8.33
CA VAL A 162 2.82 21.74 7.72
C VAL A 162 3.06 23.13 7.14
N GLU A 163 3.84 24.01 7.80
CA GLU A 163 4.21 25.30 7.26
C GLU A 163 4.97 25.19 5.94
N THR A 164 5.96 24.30 5.88
CA THR A 164 6.75 24.02 4.66
C THR A 164 5.85 23.44 3.55
N PHE A 165 5.07 22.40 3.86
CA PHE A 165 4.15 21.77 2.91
C PHE A 165 3.09 22.74 2.38
N ASN A 166 2.58 23.65 3.21
CA ASN A 166 1.64 24.66 2.78
C ASN A 166 2.27 25.65 1.78
N GLY A 167 3.58 25.92 1.91
CA GLY A 167 4.36 26.67 0.91
C GLY A 167 4.39 25.92 -0.44
N TYR A 168 4.67 24.64 -0.43
CA TYR A 168 4.65 23.79 -1.62
C TYR A 168 3.25 23.71 -2.26
N ALA A 169 2.21 23.58 -1.45
CA ALA A 169 0.83 23.55 -1.95
C ALA A 169 0.42 24.85 -2.65
N ARG A 170 0.87 26.00 -2.17
CA ARG A 170 0.63 27.31 -2.81
C ARG A 170 1.42 27.49 -4.10
N SER A 171 2.70 27.06 -4.12
CA SER A 171 3.55 27.14 -5.32
C SER A 171 3.19 26.07 -6.37
N GLY A 172 2.58 24.96 -5.93
CA GLY A 172 2.30 23.80 -6.77
C GLY A 172 3.48 22.85 -6.97
N ILE A 173 4.59 23.07 -6.26
CA ILE A 173 5.82 22.27 -6.39
C ILE A 173 6.25 21.79 -5.01
N ASP A 174 6.22 20.47 -4.81
CA ASP A 174 6.80 19.80 -3.65
C ASP A 174 8.30 19.60 -3.91
N GLN A 175 9.13 20.43 -3.28
CA GLN A 175 10.59 20.37 -3.44
C GLN A 175 11.23 19.24 -2.63
N GLU A 176 10.51 18.64 -1.69
CA GLU A 176 11.03 17.64 -0.78
C GLU A 176 10.94 16.24 -1.37
N PHE A 177 9.74 15.87 -1.87
CA PHE A 177 9.46 14.53 -2.38
C PHE A 177 8.88 14.51 -3.80
N GLY A 178 8.67 15.67 -4.42
CA GLY A 178 8.16 15.76 -5.80
C GLY A 178 6.69 15.35 -5.96
N ARG A 179 5.88 15.39 -4.90
CA ARG A 179 4.47 14.99 -4.94
C ARG A 179 3.68 15.76 -6.00
N GLY A 180 3.01 15.00 -6.86
CA GLY A 180 2.23 15.55 -7.98
C GLY A 180 3.07 15.85 -9.24
N ASN A 181 4.32 15.41 -9.32
CA ASN A 181 5.16 15.58 -10.51
C ASN A 181 4.95 14.48 -11.55
N SER A 182 4.67 13.24 -11.12
CA SER A 182 4.48 12.10 -12.02
C SER A 182 3.05 12.01 -12.56
N ALA A 183 2.87 11.30 -13.67
CA ALA A 183 1.55 10.97 -14.20
C ALA A 183 0.78 10.06 -13.22
N TYR A 184 1.48 9.16 -12.53
CA TYR A 184 0.90 8.28 -11.52
C TYR A 184 0.32 9.08 -10.34
N ASP A 185 1.08 10.04 -9.79
CA ASP A 185 0.62 10.90 -8.70
C ASP A 185 -0.68 11.60 -9.09
N ARG A 186 -0.69 12.23 -10.26
CA ARG A 186 -1.82 13.01 -10.76
C ARG A 186 -3.05 12.19 -11.10
N TYR A 187 -2.88 10.90 -11.42
CA TYR A 187 -3.99 9.99 -11.67
C TYR A 187 -4.93 9.88 -10.46
N TYR A 188 -4.37 9.90 -9.25
CA TYR A 188 -5.12 9.87 -8.00
C TYR A 188 -5.32 11.27 -7.37
N GLY A 189 -4.97 12.34 -8.07
CA GLY A 189 -5.18 13.71 -7.60
C GLY A 189 -6.60 14.22 -7.86
N ASP A 190 -6.98 15.34 -7.23
CA ASP A 190 -8.22 16.04 -7.53
C ASP A 190 -7.98 17.10 -8.63
N PRO A 191 -8.49 16.90 -9.87
CA PRO A 191 -8.25 17.82 -10.97
C PRO A 191 -8.88 19.21 -10.77
N LEU A 192 -9.72 19.39 -9.76
CA LEU A 192 -10.32 20.68 -9.41
C LEU A 192 -9.43 21.52 -8.48
N VAL A 193 -8.38 20.90 -7.91
CA VAL A 193 -7.42 21.61 -7.05
C VAL A 193 -6.26 22.13 -7.88
N ARG A 194 -5.94 23.40 -7.70
CA ARG A 194 -4.86 24.12 -8.40
C ARG A 194 -3.91 24.77 -7.41
N PRO A 195 -2.64 24.92 -7.78
CA PRO A 195 -1.98 24.64 -9.07
C PRO A 195 -1.61 23.15 -9.28
N ASN A 196 -1.61 22.31 -8.23
CA ASN A 196 -1.25 20.89 -8.30
C ASN A 196 -2.38 20.04 -7.71
N PRO A 197 -2.87 19.00 -8.42
CA PRO A 197 -4.02 18.21 -8.00
C PRO A 197 -3.76 17.35 -6.74
N ASN A 198 -2.52 17.16 -6.35
CA ASN A 198 -2.12 16.37 -5.18
C ASN A 198 -1.74 17.23 -3.97
N LEU A 199 -1.56 18.55 -4.17
CA LEU A 199 -1.12 19.48 -3.12
C LEU A 199 -2.26 20.41 -2.71
N GLY A 200 -2.59 20.38 -1.42
CA GLY A 200 -3.55 21.29 -0.82
C GLY A 200 -3.12 21.67 0.59
N PRO A 201 -3.11 22.98 0.95
CA PRO A 201 -2.61 23.39 2.25
C PRO A 201 -3.48 22.87 3.39
N LEU A 202 -2.85 22.43 4.50
CA LEU A 202 -3.54 22.01 5.72
C LEU A 202 -3.82 23.23 6.61
N GLU A 203 -5.01 23.83 6.48
CA GLU A 203 -5.34 25.10 7.14
C GLU A 203 -6.70 25.09 7.85
N LYS A 204 -7.58 24.15 7.48
CA LYS A 204 -8.98 24.18 7.96
C LYS A 204 -9.23 23.04 8.96
N GLY A 205 -9.37 23.41 10.23
CA GLY A 205 -9.84 22.47 11.26
C GLY A 205 -11.34 22.15 11.13
N PRO A 206 -11.85 21.14 11.84
CA PRO A 206 -11.06 20.24 12.66
C PRO A 206 -10.14 19.35 11.81
N PHE A 207 -8.97 19.04 12.38
CA PHE A 207 -8.01 18.12 11.76
C PHE A 207 -8.29 16.68 12.20
N THR A 208 -8.02 15.74 11.30
CA THR A 208 -8.16 14.30 11.56
C THR A 208 -6.81 13.64 11.37
N ALA A 209 -6.40 12.81 12.30
CA ALA A 209 -5.29 11.89 12.16
C ALA A 209 -5.81 10.45 12.04
N VAL A 210 -5.23 9.67 11.14
CA VAL A 210 -5.51 8.25 10.98
C VAL A 210 -4.18 7.50 10.99
N GLN A 211 -4.07 6.45 11.81
CA GLN A 211 -2.88 5.61 11.82
C GLN A 211 -2.63 5.00 10.45
N VAL A 212 -1.36 5.01 10.02
CA VAL A 212 -0.93 4.36 8.80
C VAL A 212 0.21 3.41 9.12
N VAL A 213 0.03 2.16 8.73
CA VAL A 213 1.02 1.10 8.91
C VAL A 213 1.35 0.47 7.56
N PRO A 214 2.53 -0.15 7.38
CA PRO A 214 2.78 -0.99 6.23
C PRO A 214 1.75 -2.12 6.18
N GLY A 215 1.01 -2.21 5.09
CA GLY A 215 0.07 -3.29 4.81
C GLY A 215 0.19 -3.73 3.37
N ASP A 216 -0.70 -4.58 2.90
CA ASP A 216 -0.63 -5.12 1.54
C ASP A 216 -1.99 -5.52 0.96
N LEU A 217 -2.01 -5.68 -0.36
CA LEU A 217 -3.12 -6.27 -1.13
C LEU A 217 -2.88 -7.75 -1.50
N GLY A 218 -1.88 -8.39 -0.90
CA GLY A 218 -1.42 -9.74 -1.15
C GLY A 218 0.08 -9.78 -1.41
N THR A 219 0.66 -11.00 -1.49
CA THR A 219 2.08 -11.22 -1.70
C THR A 219 2.46 -11.18 -3.18
N LYS A 220 3.72 -10.85 -3.48
CA LYS A 220 4.31 -10.94 -4.82
C LYS A 220 5.08 -12.25 -5.03
N GLY A 221 5.44 -12.90 -3.93
CA GLY A 221 6.17 -14.15 -3.96
C GLY A 221 5.33 -15.32 -4.43
N GLY A 222 5.98 -16.27 -5.10
CA GLY A 222 5.35 -17.48 -5.59
C GLY A 222 6.27 -18.33 -6.44
N VAL A 223 5.67 -19.27 -7.17
CA VAL A 223 6.36 -20.22 -8.03
C VAL A 223 7.04 -19.50 -9.21
N VAL A 224 8.30 -19.79 -9.48
CA VAL A 224 9.00 -19.30 -10.67
C VAL A 224 8.44 -20.01 -11.90
N THR A 225 8.09 -19.24 -12.94
CA THR A 225 7.50 -19.76 -14.17
C THR A 225 8.20 -19.21 -15.41
N ASP A 226 8.07 -19.93 -16.51
CA ASP A 226 8.46 -19.48 -17.83
C ASP A 226 7.35 -18.64 -18.53
N GLU A 227 7.57 -18.29 -19.78
CA GLU A 227 6.65 -17.52 -20.61
C GLU A 227 5.30 -18.20 -20.90
N TYR A 228 5.19 -19.52 -20.68
CA TYR A 228 3.95 -20.29 -20.78
C TYR A 228 3.30 -20.57 -19.43
N ALA A 229 3.80 -19.93 -18.36
CA ALA A 229 3.39 -20.17 -16.97
C ALA A 229 3.69 -21.59 -16.45
N ARG A 230 4.61 -22.34 -17.08
CA ARG A 230 5.05 -23.63 -16.56
C ARG A 230 5.96 -23.42 -15.36
N ALA A 231 5.74 -24.20 -14.30
CA ALA A 231 6.58 -24.12 -13.10
C ALA A 231 8.01 -24.63 -13.39
N LEU A 232 9.00 -23.91 -12.88
CA LEU A 232 10.42 -24.23 -13.02
C LEU A 232 11.02 -24.76 -11.71
N ARG A 233 12.06 -25.59 -11.83
CA ARG A 233 12.96 -25.96 -10.73
C ARG A 233 14.08 -24.93 -10.57
N GLU A 234 14.87 -25.04 -9.52
CA GLU A 234 16.05 -24.20 -9.26
C GLU A 234 17.08 -24.23 -10.40
N ASP A 235 17.20 -25.36 -11.12
CA ASP A 235 18.10 -25.50 -12.27
C ASP A 235 17.51 -24.97 -13.59
N GLY A 236 16.32 -24.38 -13.55
CA GLY A 236 15.58 -23.85 -14.69
C GLY A 236 14.82 -24.91 -15.51
N SER A 237 14.89 -26.20 -15.14
CA SER A 237 14.12 -27.24 -15.82
C SER A 237 12.62 -27.13 -15.52
N VAL A 238 11.78 -27.47 -16.50
CA VAL A 238 10.32 -27.44 -16.37
C VAL A 238 9.81 -28.60 -15.53
N ILE A 239 8.82 -28.34 -14.70
CA ILE A 239 8.00 -29.38 -14.06
C ILE A 239 6.81 -29.68 -14.96
N GLU A 240 6.85 -30.79 -15.68
CA GLU A 240 5.82 -31.15 -16.64
C GLU A 240 4.41 -31.24 -15.99
N GLY A 241 3.44 -30.62 -16.64
CA GLY A 241 2.05 -30.62 -16.21
C GLY A 241 1.73 -29.67 -15.06
N LEU A 242 2.71 -28.94 -14.50
CA LEU A 242 2.50 -27.95 -13.44
C LEU A 242 2.57 -26.52 -14.01
N TYR A 243 1.52 -25.74 -13.74
CA TYR A 243 1.41 -24.33 -14.12
C TYR A 243 1.09 -23.49 -12.90
N ALA A 244 1.59 -22.25 -12.88
CA ALA A 244 1.25 -21.28 -11.84
C ALA A 244 1.01 -19.90 -12.44
N GLY A 245 0.05 -19.16 -11.87
CA GLY A 245 -0.28 -17.81 -12.34
C GLY A 245 -0.93 -16.97 -11.24
N GLY A 246 -1.08 -15.68 -11.50
CA GLY A 246 -1.59 -14.72 -10.52
C GLY A 246 -0.72 -14.66 -9.28
N ASN A 247 -1.34 -14.57 -8.09
CA ASN A 247 -0.61 -14.47 -6.82
C ASN A 247 0.02 -15.81 -6.35
N ASN A 248 -0.07 -16.89 -7.14
CA ASN A 248 0.65 -18.14 -6.87
C ASN A 248 1.99 -18.23 -7.62
N SER A 249 2.21 -17.36 -8.62
CA SER A 249 3.52 -17.22 -9.29
C SER A 249 4.27 -16.02 -8.77
N ALA A 250 5.61 -16.09 -8.84
CA ALA A 250 6.45 -14.91 -8.63
C ALA A 250 6.06 -13.81 -9.61
N SER A 251 5.86 -12.61 -9.11
CA SER A 251 5.32 -11.52 -9.91
C SER A 251 6.23 -11.10 -11.05
N VAL A 252 5.72 -11.13 -12.29
CA VAL A 252 6.43 -10.61 -13.47
C VAL A 252 6.74 -9.11 -13.36
N MET A 253 6.05 -8.37 -12.49
CA MET A 253 6.33 -6.96 -12.20
C MET A 253 7.54 -6.79 -11.26
N GLY A 254 8.15 -7.86 -10.78
CA GLY A 254 9.22 -7.81 -9.80
C GLY A 254 8.80 -7.04 -8.56
N ARG A 255 9.65 -6.14 -8.08
CA ARG A 255 9.41 -5.31 -6.88
C ARG A 255 8.69 -3.99 -7.18
N THR A 256 8.18 -3.78 -8.40
CA THR A 256 7.56 -2.52 -8.83
C THR A 256 6.04 -2.63 -8.98
N TYR A 257 5.39 -1.49 -9.14
CA TYR A 257 3.97 -1.40 -9.48
C TYR A 257 3.76 -0.28 -10.51
N PRO A 258 3.71 -0.61 -11.81
CA PRO A 258 3.57 0.41 -12.87
C PRO A 258 2.18 1.07 -12.91
N GLY A 259 1.16 0.49 -12.28
CA GLY A 259 -0.17 1.09 -12.24
C GLY A 259 -1.31 0.08 -12.14
N PRO A 260 -2.58 0.56 -12.14
CA PRO A 260 -3.77 -0.30 -12.10
C PRO A 260 -3.77 -1.34 -13.21
N GLY A 261 -4.05 -2.59 -12.84
CA GLY A 261 -4.03 -3.75 -13.75
C GLY A 261 -2.78 -4.63 -13.64
N SER A 262 -1.73 -4.20 -12.93
CA SER A 262 -0.47 -4.94 -12.78
C SER A 262 -0.58 -6.29 -12.05
N THR A 263 -1.72 -6.60 -11.48
CA THR A 263 -2.04 -7.92 -10.89
C THR A 263 -2.97 -8.71 -11.81
N LEU A 264 -4.11 -8.13 -12.20
CA LEU A 264 -5.11 -8.80 -13.02
C LEU A 264 -4.63 -9.05 -14.45
N GLY A 265 -3.86 -8.11 -15.04
CA GLY A 265 -3.33 -8.26 -16.39
C GLY A 265 -2.45 -9.50 -16.51
N PRO A 266 -1.35 -9.61 -15.74
CA PRO A 266 -0.51 -10.81 -15.74
C PRO A 266 -1.28 -12.08 -15.41
N ALA A 267 -2.18 -12.07 -14.40
CA ALA A 267 -2.97 -13.24 -14.04
C ALA A 267 -3.80 -13.75 -15.23
N ALA A 268 -4.45 -12.84 -15.96
CA ALA A 268 -5.28 -13.20 -17.14
C ALA A 268 -4.40 -13.69 -18.30
N VAL A 269 -3.29 -12.98 -18.60
CA VAL A 269 -2.38 -13.33 -19.70
C VAL A 269 -1.73 -14.70 -19.47
N PHE A 270 -1.10 -14.89 -18.31
CA PHE A 270 -0.42 -16.16 -18.00
C PHE A 270 -1.42 -17.31 -17.81
N GLY A 271 -2.62 -17.06 -17.29
CA GLY A 271 -3.69 -18.06 -17.27
C GLY A 271 -4.13 -18.50 -18.67
N TYR A 272 -4.25 -17.56 -19.61
CA TYR A 272 -4.55 -17.85 -21.00
C TYR A 272 -3.42 -18.65 -21.68
N LEU A 273 -2.15 -18.23 -21.48
CA LEU A 273 -0.98 -18.91 -22.05
C LEU A 273 -0.84 -20.34 -21.51
N ALA A 274 -1.01 -20.52 -20.20
CA ALA A 274 -1.03 -21.84 -19.55
C ALA A 274 -2.08 -22.77 -20.16
N ALA A 275 -3.31 -22.27 -20.32
CA ALA A 275 -4.40 -23.05 -20.87
C ALA A 275 -4.13 -23.47 -22.32
N LYS A 276 -3.65 -22.56 -23.17
CA LYS A 276 -3.28 -22.88 -24.56
C LYS A 276 -2.15 -23.91 -24.64
N HIS A 277 -1.11 -23.73 -23.83
CA HIS A 277 0.02 -24.66 -23.78
C HIS A 277 -0.42 -26.06 -23.33
N ALA A 278 -1.24 -26.15 -22.28
CA ALA A 278 -1.70 -27.42 -21.71
C ALA A 278 -2.52 -28.26 -22.72
N VAL A 279 -3.20 -27.63 -23.69
CA VAL A 279 -3.99 -28.32 -24.71
C VAL A 279 -3.28 -28.36 -26.09
N GLY A 280 -1.99 -27.99 -26.16
CA GLY A 280 -1.20 -28.06 -27.38
C GLY A 280 -1.60 -27.05 -28.47
N VAL A 281 -2.28 -25.95 -28.10
CA VAL A 281 -2.64 -24.89 -29.07
C VAL A 281 -1.52 -23.88 -29.19
N PRO A 282 -0.99 -23.62 -30.41
CA PRO A 282 0.09 -22.65 -30.57
C PRO A 282 -0.29 -21.26 -30.04
N VAL A 283 0.66 -20.62 -29.36
CA VAL A 283 0.57 -19.20 -29.02
C VAL A 283 1.14 -18.44 -30.22
N THR A 284 0.26 -17.96 -31.10
CA THR A 284 0.65 -17.03 -32.16
C THR A 284 0.78 -15.62 -31.58
N ALA A 285 1.91 -14.97 -31.82
CA ALA A 285 2.14 -13.58 -31.49
C ALA A 285 1.15 -12.65 -32.22
#